data_cca3f69e26e92eadebb8384fb17f2c26
#
_entry.id   cca3f69e26e92eadebb8384fb17f2c26
#
_cell.length_a   1.000
_cell.length_b   1.000
_cell.length_c   1.000
_cell.angle_alpha   90.00
_cell.angle_beta   90.00
_cell.angle_gamma   90.00
#
_symmetry.space_group_name_H-M   'P 1'
#
loop_
_entity.id
_entity.type
_entity.pdbx_description
1 polymer ?
#
loop_
_entity_poly.entity_id
_entity_poly.type
_entity_poly.pdbx_seq_one_letter_code
_entity_poly.pdbx_strand_id
1 'polypeptide(L)'
;MELERLGVNVQIFSTLLPPPNLISHDWSQQAIARTEYIGRPKLRDLISCLPILPYGEITACARRDGKAFLKDVLICAPAAKRLLRECRAKGIAHVHVHSCGRAALIAALAYRMGGLSYSVTLHGPMSDYGNGQPFKWRSAKFATIITDKLLAEVRGELCKDAPRRLIVQPMGVDVEELSRSTAYQPAKPDGKIRLFSCGRLNVVKGHQDLMQVVRLLVDRGLNVELEIAGEDDDGGHGYRKILQAKLLELKLENHVRLLGAIDAKAVKEKILQAHLFVLASWSEPLGVAYMEAMACGVPTIGTDAGGVPELIENGVNGVLVPPQNPLILSDAISSIINNPDQAVRLGKAGRARVVEGFRSTLGAEVLKREILKP
;
A
#
# COMPACT_ATOMS: atom_id res chain seq x y z
N MET A 1 -11.50 -2.59 11.43
CA MET A 1 -12.73 -3.27 11.00
C MET A 1 -12.59 -4.78 11.11
N GLU A 2 -11.71 -5.46 10.35
CA GLU A 2 -11.58 -6.93 10.44
C GLU A 2 -11.23 -7.45 11.85
N LEU A 3 -10.30 -6.81 12.55
CA LEU A 3 -10.00 -7.16 13.95
C LEU A 3 -11.22 -7.02 14.87
N GLU A 4 -12.07 -6.02 14.64
CA GLU A 4 -13.30 -5.81 15.41
C GLU A 4 -14.34 -6.88 15.10
N ARG A 5 -14.48 -7.29 13.82
CA ARG A 5 -15.31 -8.46 13.43
C ARG A 5 -14.83 -9.74 14.12
N LEU A 6 -13.54 -9.85 14.40
CA LEU A 6 -12.96 -10.95 15.18
C LEU A 6 -13.08 -10.76 16.71
N GLY A 7 -13.79 -9.74 17.19
CA GLY A 7 -14.03 -9.49 18.62
C GLY A 7 -12.86 -8.81 19.35
N VAL A 8 -11.91 -8.17 18.63
CA VAL A 8 -10.82 -7.40 19.23
C VAL A 8 -11.29 -5.96 19.40
N ASN A 9 -11.17 -5.42 20.63
CA ASN A 9 -11.43 -4.00 20.86
C ASN A 9 -10.28 -3.15 20.30
N VAL A 10 -10.56 -2.28 19.33
CA VAL A 10 -9.55 -1.51 18.61
C VAL A 10 -9.70 -0.02 18.88
N GLN A 11 -8.64 0.63 19.36
CA GLN A 11 -8.49 2.08 19.43
C GLN A 11 -7.53 2.55 18.34
N ILE A 12 -7.94 3.57 17.56
CA ILE A 12 -7.11 4.11 16.49
C ILE A 12 -6.34 5.34 17.02
N PHE A 13 -5.02 5.34 16.80
CA PHE A 13 -4.15 6.48 17.03
C PHE A 13 -3.53 6.95 15.72
N SER A 14 -3.42 8.26 15.51
CA SER A 14 -2.71 8.83 14.36
C SER A 14 -1.74 9.92 14.79
N THR A 15 -0.62 10.00 14.08
CA THR A 15 0.39 11.06 14.28
C THR A 15 0.03 12.36 13.56
N LEU A 16 -0.78 12.29 12.50
CA LEU A 16 -1.18 13.42 11.66
C LEU A 16 -2.70 13.47 11.52
N LEU A 17 -3.23 14.68 11.38
CA LEU A 17 -4.60 14.90 10.92
C LEU A 17 -4.71 14.52 9.44
N PRO A 18 -5.85 14.00 8.98
CA PRO A 18 -6.07 13.80 7.56
C PRO A 18 -6.05 15.13 6.81
N PRO A 19 -5.56 15.19 5.57
CA PRO A 19 -5.64 16.39 4.77
C PRO A 19 -7.12 16.78 4.54
N PRO A 20 -7.44 18.08 4.43
CA PRO A 20 -8.83 18.57 4.36
C PRO A 20 -9.60 18.06 3.14
N ASN A 21 -8.93 17.72 2.06
CA ASN A 21 -9.53 17.24 0.81
C ASN A 21 -9.35 15.72 0.61
N LEU A 22 -9.12 14.97 1.69
CA LEU A 22 -9.01 13.52 1.61
C LEU A 22 -10.33 12.92 1.11
N ILE A 23 -10.30 12.26 -0.03
CA ILE A 23 -11.41 11.44 -0.49
C ILE A 23 -11.52 10.24 0.44
N SER A 24 -12.62 10.19 1.18
CA SER A 24 -12.84 9.19 2.20
C SER A 24 -13.69 8.04 1.67
N HIS A 25 -13.35 6.83 2.07
CA HIS A 25 -14.27 5.69 1.98
C HIS A 25 -15.43 5.87 2.97
N ASP A 26 -16.55 5.21 2.76
CA ASP A 26 -17.72 5.30 3.65
C ASP A 26 -17.39 5.01 5.13
N TRP A 27 -16.47 4.06 5.38
CA TRP A 27 -15.99 3.74 6.74
C TRP A 27 -14.98 4.77 7.30
N SER A 28 -14.38 5.62 6.45
CA SER A 28 -13.31 6.55 6.87
C SER A 28 -13.82 7.62 7.84
N GLN A 29 -15.03 8.12 7.64
CA GLN A 29 -15.61 9.12 8.53
C GLN A 29 -15.77 8.58 9.96
N GLN A 30 -16.25 7.35 10.10
CA GLN A 30 -16.36 6.68 11.41
C GLN A 30 -14.97 6.45 12.03
N ALA A 31 -13.98 6.03 11.23
CA ALA A 31 -12.61 5.85 11.70
C ALA A 31 -11.98 7.17 12.14
N ILE A 32 -12.14 8.25 11.35
CA ILE A 32 -11.65 9.61 11.68
C ILE A 32 -12.26 10.10 12.99
N ALA A 33 -13.58 9.94 13.18
CA ALA A 33 -14.29 10.40 14.37
C ALA A 33 -13.81 9.74 15.67
N ARG A 34 -13.37 8.46 15.62
CA ARG A 34 -12.83 7.73 16.78
C ARG A 34 -11.29 7.68 16.84
N THR A 35 -10.60 8.37 15.92
CA THR A 35 -9.14 8.45 15.93
C THR A 35 -8.64 9.46 16.94
N GLU A 36 -7.71 9.04 17.77
CA GLU A 36 -7.00 9.93 18.68
C GLU A 36 -5.69 10.42 18.07
N TYR A 37 -5.55 11.74 17.94
CA TYR A 37 -4.38 12.36 17.31
C TYR A 37 -3.32 12.67 18.34
N ILE A 38 -2.18 11.95 18.29
CA ILE A 38 -1.09 12.07 19.26
C ILE A 38 0.08 12.95 18.79
N GLY A 39 0.09 13.38 17.53
CA GLY A 39 1.18 14.15 16.93
C GLY A 39 1.34 15.59 17.45
N ARG A 40 0.35 16.11 18.20
CA ARG A 40 0.44 17.41 18.89
C ARG A 40 0.43 17.18 20.41
N PRO A 41 1.55 16.79 21.01
CA PRO A 41 1.64 16.54 22.45
C PRO A 41 1.47 17.83 23.25
N LYS A 42 0.98 17.70 24.48
CA LYS A 42 0.88 18.84 25.42
C LYS A 42 2.26 19.12 26.03
N LEU A 43 2.49 20.35 26.52
CA LEU A 43 3.75 20.75 27.16
C LEU A 43 4.15 19.80 28.31
N ARG A 44 3.17 19.32 29.08
CA ARG A 44 3.40 18.31 30.12
C ARG A 44 4.03 17.02 29.61
N ASP A 45 3.72 16.61 28.37
CA ASP A 45 4.25 15.39 27.79
C ASP A 45 5.72 15.59 27.39
N LEU A 46 6.08 16.80 26.94
CA LEU A 46 7.45 17.18 26.65
C LEU A 46 8.33 17.14 27.91
N ILE A 47 7.89 17.78 29.00
CA ILE A 47 8.65 17.83 30.24
C ILE A 47 8.75 16.44 30.88
N SER A 48 7.65 15.70 30.91
CA SER A 48 7.58 14.39 31.60
C SER A 48 8.23 13.23 30.82
N CYS A 49 8.56 13.39 29.53
CA CYS A 49 9.27 12.35 28.79
C CYS A 49 10.79 12.37 29.06
N LEU A 50 11.38 13.53 29.36
CA LEU A 50 12.83 13.69 29.50
C LEU A 50 13.48 12.75 30.52
N PRO A 51 12.98 12.64 31.79
CA PRO A 51 13.64 11.80 32.79
C PRO A 51 13.62 10.29 32.50
N ILE A 52 12.75 9.84 31.58
CA ILE A 52 12.52 8.42 31.30
C ILE A 52 12.96 8.00 29.90
N LEU A 53 13.66 8.90 29.17
CA LEU A 53 14.23 8.57 27.88
C LEU A 53 15.35 7.53 28.01
N PRO A 54 15.45 6.57 27.10
CA PRO A 54 16.54 5.58 27.08
C PRO A 54 17.82 6.17 26.48
N TYR A 55 18.44 7.12 27.17
CA TYR A 55 19.57 7.91 26.67
C TYR A 55 20.74 7.07 26.14
N GLY A 56 21.07 5.97 26.83
CA GLY A 56 22.15 5.06 26.40
C GLY A 56 21.90 4.44 25.02
N GLU A 57 20.67 3.96 24.77
CA GLU A 57 20.31 3.40 23.47
C GLU A 57 20.18 4.48 22.39
N ILE A 58 19.64 5.65 22.75
CA ILE A 58 19.50 6.79 21.85
C ILE A 58 20.88 7.26 21.38
N THR A 59 21.83 7.43 22.30
CA THR A 59 23.19 7.87 21.96
C THR A 59 23.93 6.82 21.13
N ALA A 60 23.79 5.55 21.43
CA ALA A 60 24.37 4.46 20.67
C ALA A 60 23.82 4.44 19.22
N CYS A 61 22.50 4.62 19.05
CA CYS A 61 21.87 4.69 17.75
C CYS A 61 22.27 5.96 16.99
N ALA A 62 22.34 7.11 17.68
CA ALA A 62 22.72 8.38 17.08
C ALA A 62 24.17 8.42 16.56
N ARG A 63 25.08 7.66 17.18
CA ARG A 63 26.45 7.51 16.67
C ARG A 63 26.48 6.83 15.31
N ARG A 64 25.54 5.92 15.04
CA ARG A 64 25.42 5.22 13.75
C ARG A 64 24.61 6.00 12.74
N ASP A 65 23.43 6.50 13.14
CA ASP A 65 22.41 7.06 12.24
C ASP A 65 22.40 8.61 12.22
N GLY A 66 23.28 9.23 12.99
CA GLY A 66 23.55 10.67 12.96
C GLY A 66 22.47 11.56 13.58
N LYS A 67 22.61 12.87 13.31
CA LYS A 67 21.73 13.92 13.87
C LYS A 67 20.27 13.80 13.45
N ALA A 68 19.99 13.19 12.29
CA ALA A 68 18.64 13.01 11.80
C ALA A 68 17.81 12.11 12.73
N PHE A 69 18.40 11.02 13.24
CA PHE A 69 17.75 10.17 14.22
C PHE A 69 17.44 10.91 15.53
N LEU A 70 18.38 11.74 16.04
CA LEU A 70 18.13 12.54 17.25
C LEU A 70 16.99 13.52 17.08
N LYS A 71 16.89 14.19 15.92
CA LYS A 71 15.77 15.06 15.58
C LYS A 71 14.44 14.31 15.64
N ASP A 72 14.39 13.11 15.05
CA ASP A 72 13.18 12.28 15.07
C ASP A 72 12.83 11.83 16.49
N VAL A 73 13.80 11.48 17.34
CA VAL A 73 13.58 11.15 18.76
C VAL A 73 12.97 12.35 19.50
N LEU A 74 13.52 13.56 19.33
CA LEU A 74 12.98 14.76 19.99
C LEU A 74 11.53 15.06 19.58
N ILE A 75 11.20 14.85 18.31
CA ILE A 75 9.83 15.02 17.80
C ILE A 75 8.90 13.93 18.35
N CYS A 76 9.36 12.69 18.42
CA CYS A 76 8.53 11.53 18.74
C CYS A 76 8.39 11.26 20.25
N ALA A 77 9.36 11.67 21.09
CA ALA A 77 9.37 11.33 22.50
C ALA A 77 8.12 11.86 23.29
N PRO A 78 7.66 13.12 23.07
CA PRO A 78 6.45 13.59 23.75
C PRO A 78 5.19 12.85 23.28
N ALA A 79 5.12 12.49 21.99
CA ALA A 79 4.02 11.69 21.44
C ALA A 79 4.02 10.26 22.02
N ALA A 80 5.20 9.67 22.21
CA ALA A 80 5.36 8.36 22.86
C ALA A 80 4.88 8.39 24.32
N LYS A 81 5.21 9.45 25.06
CA LYS A 81 4.71 9.65 26.42
C LYS A 81 3.18 9.79 26.48
N ARG A 82 2.63 10.53 25.51
CA ARG A 82 1.19 10.66 25.38
C ARG A 82 0.54 9.32 25.05
N LEU A 83 1.05 8.58 24.06
CA LEU A 83 0.57 7.24 23.70
C LEU A 83 0.55 6.32 24.92
N LEU A 84 1.65 6.26 25.65
CA LEU A 84 1.77 5.44 26.88
C LEU A 84 0.72 5.80 27.93
N ARG A 85 0.47 7.10 28.15
CA ARG A 85 -0.55 7.57 29.09
C ARG A 85 -1.96 7.16 28.65
N GLU A 86 -2.30 7.40 27.39
CA GLU A 86 -3.64 7.09 26.85
C GLU A 86 -3.89 5.58 26.83
N CYS A 87 -2.88 4.78 26.48
CA CYS A 87 -2.99 3.33 26.52
C CYS A 87 -3.22 2.82 27.94
N ARG A 88 -2.48 3.34 28.94
CA ARG A 88 -2.70 2.98 30.36
C ARG A 88 -4.09 3.36 30.84
N ALA A 89 -4.56 4.57 30.51
CA ALA A 89 -5.88 5.05 30.92
C ALA A 89 -7.03 4.22 30.32
N LYS A 90 -6.83 3.63 29.14
CA LYS A 90 -7.82 2.83 28.43
C LYS A 90 -7.62 1.32 28.57
N GLY A 91 -6.64 0.87 29.36
CA GLY A 91 -6.34 -0.56 29.51
C GLY A 91 -5.82 -1.24 28.25
N ILE A 92 -5.18 -0.50 27.34
CA ILE A 92 -4.63 -1.03 26.08
C ILE A 92 -3.29 -1.72 26.38
N ALA A 93 -3.22 -3.02 26.13
CA ALA A 93 -2.05 -3.84 26.43
C ALA A 93 -1.03 -3.91 25.29
N HIS A 94 -1.46 -3.68 24.04
CA HIS A 94 -0.62 -3.83 22.85
C HIS A 94 -0.92 -2.76 21.81
N VAL A 95 0.11 -2.29 21.11
CA VAL A 95 0.00 -1.35 19.99
C VAL A 95 0.55 -2.00 18.74
N HIS A 96 -0.27 -2.09 17.69
CA HIS A 96 0.19 -2.50 16.37
C HIS A 96 0.44 -1.27 15.48
N VAL A 97 1.60 -1.21 14.84
CA VAL A 97 2.03 -0.06 14.05
C VAL A 97 2.10 -0.42 12.57
N HIS A 98 1.40 0.34 11.74
CA HIS A 98 1.58 0.29 10.31
C HIS A 98 2.72 1.19 9.87
N SER A 99 3.69 0.63 9.17
CA SER A 99 4.95 1.24 8.70
C SER A 99 6.05 1.41 9.77
N CYS A 100 7.29 1.46 9.31
CA CYS A 100 8.49 1.54 10.16
C CYS A 100 9.04 2.97 10.30
N GLY A 101 8.19 3.98 10.04
CA GLY A 101 8.52 5.39 10.17
C GLY A 101 8.48 5.92 11.61
N ARG A 102 8.02 7.16 11.78
CA ARG A 102 7.87 7.81 13.10
C ARG A 102 6.89 7.11 14.02
N ALA A 103 5.83 6.49 13.48
CA ALA A 103 4.89 5.74 14.30
C ALA A 103 5.58 4.57 15.03
N ALA A 104 6.46 3.83 14.33
CA ALA A 104 7.25 2.77 14.96
C ALA A 104 8.26 3.32 15.99
N LEU A 105 8.86 4.48 15.73
CA LEU A 105 9.72 5.14 16.72
C LEU A 105 8.94 5.55 17.98
N ILE A 106 7.72 6.07 17.83
CA ILE A 106 6.84 6.40 18.95
C ILE A 106 6.52 5.15 19.78
N ALA A 107 6.15 4.03 19.16
CA ALA A 107 5.86 2.79 19.86
C ALA A 107 7.11 2.21 20.56
N ALA A 108 8.27 2.23 19.88
CA ALA A 108 9.54 1.77 20.42
C ALA A 108 10.01 2.60 21.62
N LEU A 109 9.78 3.92 21.60
CA LEU A 109 10.03 4.81 22.75
C LEU A 109 9.03 4.53 23.88
N ALA A 110 7.73 4.38 23.59
CA ALA A 110 6.70 4.08 24.59
C ALA A 110 6.98 2.74 25.32
N TYR A 111 7.45 1.73 24.58
CA TYR A 111 7.92 0.47 25.17
C TYR A 111 9.06 0.71 26.18
N ARG A 112 10.11 1.45 25.79
CA ARG A 112 11.27 1.72 26.65
C ARG A 112 10.95 2.62 27.83
N MET A 113 10.02 3.54 27.68
CA MET A 113 9.57 4.43 28.75
C MET A 113 8.62 3.77 29.74
N GLY A 114 7.92 2.71 29.39
CA GLY A 114 6.90 2.17 30.28
C GLY A 114 6.35 0.79 29.95
N GLY A 115 7.05 0.00 29.14
CA GLY A 115 6.75 -1.41 28.90
C GLY A 115 5.56 -1.68 27.96
N LEU A 116 5.05 -0.68 27.25
CA LEU A 116 3.92 -0.85 26.32
C LEU A 116 4.32 -1.77 25.18
N SER A 117 3.76 -2.97 25.11
CA SER A 117 4.03 -3.95 24.05
C SER A 117 3.64 -3.43 22.68
N TYR A 118 4.44 -3.71 21.66
CA TYR A 118 4.13 -3.31 20.29
C TYR A 118 4.58 -4.31 19.23
N SER A 119 4.00 -4.20 18.05
CA SER A 119 4.38 -4.92 16.83
C SER A 119 4.31 -4.00 15.63
N VAL A 120 4.89 -4.42 14.51
CA VAL A 120 5.06 -3.59 13.31
C VAL A 120 4.62 -4.34 12.07
N THR A 121 3.97 -3.65 11.11
CA THR A 121 3.83 -4.12 9.73
C THR A 121 4.71 -3.30 8.79
N LEU A 122 5.54 -3.97 7.98
CA LEU A 122 6.32 -3.34 6.92
C LEU A 122 5.54 -3.41 5.59
N HIS A 123 5.30 -2.25 4.98
CA HIS A 123 4.54 -2.11 3.74
C HIS A 123 5.36 -1.77 2.49
N GLY A 124 6.66 -1.59 2.64
CA GLY A 124 7.59 -1.23 1.56
C GLY A 124 9.04 -1.28 2.03
N PRO A 125 10.02 -0.92 1.19
CA PRO A 125 11.43 -0.93 1.52
C PRO A 125 11.73 -0.16 2.81
N MET A 126 12.62 -0.68 3.66
CA MET A 126 12.96 -0.01 4.93
C MET A 126 13.58 1.38 4.72
N SER A 127 14.26 1.59 3.60
CA SER A 127 14.83 2.88 3.19
C SER A 127 13.80 4.01 3.15
N ASP A 128 12.54 3.73 2.85
CA ASP A 128 11.46 4.72 2.76
C ASP A 128 11.03 5.26 4.14
N TYR A 129 11.46 4.60 5.22
CA TYR A 129 10.97 4.88 6.59
C TYR A 129 12.01 5.55 7.49
N GLY A 130 13.10 6.06 6.91
CA GLY A 130 14.10 6.86 7.62
C GLY A 130 14.97 6.07 8.59
N ASN A 131 15.76 6.78 9.38
CA ASN A 131 16.82 6.24 10.21
C ASN A 131 16.33 5.52 11.47
N GLY A 132 17.25 4.83 12.17
CA GLY A 132 16.98 4.19 13.45
C GLY A 132 16.20 2.88 13.35
N GLN A 133 16.27 2.19 12.22
CA GLN A 133 15.52 0.93 12.03
C GLN A 133 15.82 -0.11 13.13
N PRO A 134 17.06 -0.42 13.53
CA PRO A 134 17.31 -1.32 14.64
C PRO A 134 16.68 -0.90 15.96
N PHE A 135 16.62 0.40 16.26
CA PHE A 135 15.94 0.90 17.46
C PHE A 135 14.43 0.68 17.42
N LYS A 136 13.82 0.82 16.24
CA LYS A 136 12.39 0.64 16.02
C LYS A 136 11.95 -0.82 16.06
N TRP A 137 12.84 -1.77 15.68
CA TRP A 137 12.49 -3.17 15.51
C TRP A 137 12.88 -4.07 16.69
N ARG A 138 14.05 -3.86 17.31
CA ARG A 138 14.66 -4.76 18.30
C ARG A 138 13.71 -5.22 19.43
N SER A 139 12.82 -4.35 19.88
CA SER A 139 11.92 -4.62 20.99
C SER A 139 10.47 -4.91 20.55
N ALA A 140 10.20 -5.01 19.27
CA ALA A 140 8.88 -5.40 18.79
C ALA A 140 8.61 -6.86 19.15
N LYS A 141 7.39 -7.15 19.62
CA LYS A 141 6.95 -8.51 19.98
C LYS A 141 6.99 -9.43 18.75
N PHE A 142 6.54 -8.92 17.61
CA PHE A 142 6.62 -9.55 16.31
C PHE A 142 6.56 -8.48 15.20
N ALA A 143 6.86 -8.89 13.96
CA ALA A 143 6.59 -8.08 12.81
C ALA A 143 5.94 -8.89 11.69
N THR A 144 4.99 -8.27 10.99
CA THR A 144 4.44 -8.76 9.74
C THR A 144 5.08 -8.00 8.57
N ILE A 145 5.37 -8.71 7.50
CA ILE A 145 6.07 -8.18 6.31
C ILE A 145 5.27 -8.65 5.10
N ILE A 146 4.97 -7.74 4.18
CA ILE A 146 3.99 -8.02 3.14
C ILE A 146 4.49 -8.93 2.02
N THR A 147 5.81 -9.17 1.89
CA THR A 147 6.41 -10.03 0.85
C THR A 147 7.64 -10.74 1.36
N ASP A 148 7.97 -11.87 0.74
CA ASP A 148 9.22 -12.60 0.99
C ASP A 148 10.46 -11.78 0.59
N LYS A 149 10.35 -10.99 -0.48
CA LYS A 149 11.40 -10.07 -0.90
C LYS A 149 11.75 -9.05 0.20
N LEU A 150 10.74 -8.42 0.80
CA LEU A 150 10.97 -7.50 1.93
C LEU A 150 11.45 -8.22 3.19
N LEU A 151 11.03 -9.47 3.42
CA LEU A 151 11.56 -10.27 4.52
C LEU A 151 13.07 -10.54 4.38
N ALA A 152 13.53 -10.81 3.16
CA ALA A 152 14.96 -10.97 2.88
C ALA A 152 15.75 -9.69 3.17
N GLU A 153 15.21 -8.51 2.76
CA GLU A 153 15.76 -7.19 3.08
C GLU A 153 15.86 -6.97 4.60
N VAL A 154 14.76 -7.20 5.33
CA VAL A 154 14.72 -7.06 6.81
C VAL A 154 15.77 -7.94 7.48
N ARG A 155 15.90 -9.19 7.05
CA ARG A 155 16.91 -10.11 7.61
C ARG A 155 18.34 -9.66 7.33
N GLY A 156 18.59 -9.16 6.12
CA GLY A 156 19.90 -8.65 5.71
C GLY A 156 20.32 -7.38 6.47
N GLU A 157 19.39 -6.42 6.60
CA GLU A 157 19.72 -5.12 7.20
C GLU A 157 19.68 -5.13 8.74
N LEU A 158 18.73 -5.81 9.36
CA LEU A 158 18.56 -5.78 10.81
C LEU A 158 19.38 -6.87 11.54
N CYS A 159 19.65 -8.00 10.89
CA CYS A 159 20.38 -9.11 11.52
C CYS A 159 19.83 -9.45 12.91
N LYS A 160 20.66 -9.28 13.97
CA LYS A 160 20.30 -9.51 15.38
C LYS A 160 19.29 -8.50 15.96
N ASP A 161 19.05 -7.41 15.28
CA ASP A 161 18.13 -6.34 15.72
C ASP A 161 16.69 -6.57 15.23
N ALA A 162 16.48 -7.58 14.41
CA ALA A 162 15.14 -8.02 14.01
C ALA A 162 14.41 -8.68 15.20
N PRO A 163 13.07 -8.55 15.29
CA PRO A 163 12.27 -9.32 16.25
C PRO A 163 12.47 -10.82 16.02
N ARG A 164 12.37 -11.61 17.08
CA ARG A 164 12.46 -13.08 16.98
C ARG A 164 11.38 -13.67 16.07
N ARG A 165 10.24 -13.01 15.97
CA ARG A 165 9.08 -13.46 15.21
C ARG A 165 8.85 -12.53 14.01
N LEU A 166 9.24 -12.99 12.82
CA LEU A 166 8.98 -12.36 11.53
C LEU A 166 7.99 -13.24 10.77
N ILE A 167 6.94 -12.64 10.22
CA ILE A 167 5.84 -13.35 9.56
C ILE A 167 5.58 -12.69 8.21
N VAL A 168 5.65 -13.45 7.13
CA VAL A 168 5.16 -12.96 5.84
C VAL A 168 3.64 -13.01 5.87
N GLN A 169 3.03 -11.83 5.79
CA GLN A 169 1.60 -11.67 5.72
C GLN A 169 1.30 -10.54 4.74
N PRO A 170 0.90 -10.87 3.52
CA PRO A 170 0.47 -9.88 2.54
C PRO A 170 -0.67 -9.01 3.05
N MET A 171 -0.77 -7.78 2.54
CA MET A 171 -2.01 -7.01 2.65
C MET A 171 -3.11 -7.73 1.87
N GLY A 172 -4.33 -7.49 2.26
CA GLY A 172 -5.48 -8.09 1.60
C GLY A 172 -6.56 -7.07 1.29
N VAL A 173 -7.52 -7.50 0.48
CA VAL A 173 -8.70 -6.73 0.09
C VAL A 173 -9.98 -7.43 0.54
N ASP A 174 -11.07 -6.69 0.63
CA ASP A 174 -12.40 -7.26 0.89
C ASP A 174 -12.95 -7.89 -0.40
N VAL A 175 -12.81 -9.20 -0.50
CA VAL A 175 -13.20 -9.97 -1.70
C VAL A 175 -14.70 -10.09 -1.89
N GLU A 176 -15.49 -9.87 -0.85
CA GLU A 176 -16.95 -9.86 -0.91
C GLU A 176 -17.42 -8.51 -1.48
N GLU A 177 -16.88 -7.42 -0.94
CA GLU A 177 -17.14 -6.09 -1.49
C GLU A 177 -16.66 -5.99 -2.95
N LEU A 178 -15.46 -6.47 -3.26
CA LEU A 178 -14.86 -6.46 -4.60
C LEU A 178 -15.29 -7.68 -5.44
N SER A 179 -16.58 -7.97 -5.45
CA SER A 179 -17.18 -9.00 -6.30
C SER A 179 -17.94 -8.41 -7.47
N ARG A 180 -18.07 -9.19 -8.55
CA ARG A 180 -18.95 -8.83 -9.68
C ARG A 180 -20.16 -9.74 -9.70
N SER A 181 -21.33 -9.15 -10.02
CA SER A 181 -22.60 -9.87 -10.14
C SER A 181 -22.84 -10.48 -11.51
N THR A 182 -22.15 -9.95 -12.55
CA THR A 182 -22.26 -10.41 -13.93
C THR A 182 -20.95 -11.02 -14.40
N ALA A 183 -20.99 -11.98 -15.32
CA ALA A 183 -19.79 -12.56 -15.89
C ALA A 183 -18.92 -11.50 -16.59
N TYR A 184 -17.59 -11.65 -16.46
CA TYR A 184 -16.66 -10.81 -17.19
C TYR A 184 -16.86 -10.99 -18.71
N GLN A 185 -16.88 -9.87 -19.43
CA GLN A 185 -16.99 -9.85 -20.88
C GLN A 185 -15.64 -9.38 -21.46
N PRO A 186 -14.96 -10.21 -22.24
CA PRO A 186 -13.70 -9.82 -22.89
C PRO A 186 -13.92 -8.75 -23.95
N ALA A 187 -12.84 -8.00 -24.23
CA ALA A 187 -12.85 -7.06 -25.35
C ALA A 187 -13.09 -7.78 -26.68
N LYS A 188 -13.79 -7.12 -27.60
CA LYS A 188 -13.84 -7.53 -29.01
C LYS A 188 -12.72 -6.81 -29.75
N PRO A 189 -11.94 -7.49 -30.62
CA PRO A 189 -10.79 -6.88 -31.32
C PRO A 189 -11.17 -5.67 -32.18
N ASP A 190 -12.36 -5.69 -32.78
CA ASP A 190 -12.94 -4.63 -33.61
C ASP A 190 -13.77 -3.61 -32.83
N GLY A 191 -13.94 -3.83 -31.52
CA GLY A 191 -14.71 -2.98 -30.63
C GLY A 191 -13.84 -1.96 -29.88
N LYS A 192 -14.51 -1.19 -29.01
CA LYS A 192 -13.83 -0.27 -28.08
C LYS A 192 -13.19 -1.06 -26.93
N ILE A 193 -11.90 -0.93 -26.77
CA ILE A 193 -11.09 -1.58 -25.74
C ILE A 193 -10.94 -0.62 -24.55
N ARG A 194 -11.44 -1.01 -23.38
CA ARG A 194 -11.38 -0.21 -22.16
C ARG A 194 -10.27 -0.73 -21.26
N LEU A 195 -9.25 0.10 -21.05
CA LEU A 195 -8.17 -0.12 -20.08
C LEU A 195 -8.41 0.75 -18.86
N PHE A 196 -8.12 0.22 -17.68
CA PHE A 196 -8.17 0.98 -16.44
C PHE A 196 -6.85 0.83 -15.67
N SER A 197 -6.40 1.92 -15.06
CA SER A 197 -5.24 1.99 -14.18
C SER A 197 -5.57 2.81 -12.95
N CYS A 198 -5.06 2.42 -11.79
CA CYS A 198 -5.29 3.15 -10.54
C CYS A 198 -4.02 3.21 -9.70
N GLY A 199 -3.63 4.42 -9.28
CA GLY A 199 -2.47 4.64 -8.43
C GLY A 199 -2.10 6.11 -8.32
N ARG A 200 -1.28 6.45 -7.32
CA ARG A 200 -0.76 7.82 -7.18
C ARG A 200 -0.08 8.27 -8.47
N LEU A 201 -0.28 9.54 -8.84
CA LEU A 201 0.40 10.09 -10.00
C LEU A 201 1.83 10.48 -9.62
N ASN A 202 2.76 9.57 -9.87
CA ASN A 202 4.20 9.82 -9.75
C ASN A 202 4.96 8.98 -10.79
N VAL A 203 6.23 9.31 -11.00
CA VAL A 203 7.06 8.69 -12.04
C VAL A 203 7.17 7.16 -11.87
N VAL A 204 7.26 6.67 -10.62
CA VAL A 204 7.46 5.24 -10.34
C VAL A 204 6.24 4.39 -10.70
N LYS A 205 5.04 4.99 -10.79
CA LYS A 205 3.82 4.28 -11.20
C LYS A 205 3.72 4.02 -12.71
N GLY A 206 4.63 4.60 -13.51
CA GLY A 206 4.74 4.29 -14.94
C GLY A 206 3.55 4.73 -15.80
N HIS A 207 2.73 5.69 -15.33
CA HIS A 207 1.59 6.19 -16.13
C HIS A 207 2.03 6.82 -17.46
N GLN A 208 3.22 7.41 -17.50
CA GLN A 208 3.84 7.93 -18.73
C GLN A 208 4.17 6.82 -19.74
N ASP A 209 4.57 5.64 -19.25
CA ASP A 209 4.85 4.48 -20.10
C ASP A 209 3.52 3.90 -20.63
N LEU A 210 2.50 3.88 -19.78
CA LEU A 210 1.17 3.42 -20.17
C LEU A 210 0.54 4.31 -21.26
N MET A 211 0.80 5.63 -21.24
CA MET A 211 0.40 6.52 -22.34
C MET A 211 1.12 6.17 -23.65
N GLN A 212 2.42 5.84 -23.60
CA GLN A 212 3.16 5.37 -24.78
C GLN A 212 2.57 4.06 -25.30
N VAL A 213 2.18 3.15 -24.42
CA VAL A 213 1.47 1.91 -24.79
C VAL A 213 0.18 2.21 -25.55
N VAL A 214 -0.64 3.15 -25.06
CA VAL A 214 -1.88 3.53 -25.77
C VAL A 214 -1.56 4.09 -27.16
N ARG A 215 -0.51 4.90 -27.30
CA ARG A 215 -0.09 5.40 -28.63
C ARG A 215 0.27 4.25 -29.58
N LEU A 216 1.06 3.28 -29.10
CA LEU A 216 1.42 2.10 -29.91
C LEU A 216 0.20 1.27 -30.32
N LEU A 217 -0.78 1.11 -29.44
CA LEU A 217 -2.01 0.36 -29.74
C LEU A 217 -2.88 1.11 -30.75
N VAL A 218 -3.01 2.43 -30.63
CA VAL A 218 -3.74 3.27 -31.58
C VAL A 218 -3.07 3.27 -32.95
N ASP A 219 -1.73 3.31 -33.04
CA ASP A 219 -0.97 3.23 -34.29
C ASP A 219 -1.14 1.87 -35.00
N ARG A 220 -1.47 0.81 -34.22
CA ARG A 220 -1.87 -0.51 -34.75
C ARG A 220 -3.33 -0.58 -35.18
N GLY A 221 -4.08 0.53 -35.15
CA GLY A 221 -5.48 0.60 -35.52
C GLY A 221 -6.49 0.15 -34.50
N LEU A 222 -6.07 -0.07 -33.24
CA LEU A 222 -6.98 -0.49 -32.16
C LEU A 222 -7.70 0.71 -31.54
N ASN A 223 -9.00 0.56 -31.30
CA ASN A 223 -9.83 1.58 -30.64
C ASN A 223 -9.72 1.46 -29.11
N VAL A 224 -8.67 2.05 -28.54
CA VAL A 224 -8.35 1.95 -27.10
C VAL A 224 -8.76 3.21 -26.36
N GLU A 225 -9.37 3.03 -25.19
CA GLU A 225 -9.59 4.06 -24.18
C GLU A 225 -8.93 3.64 -22.87
N LEU A 226 -8.11 4.51 -22.30
CA LEU A 226 -7.47 4.35 -20.99
C LEU A 226 -8.02 5.38 -20.01
N GLU A 227 -8.49 4.93 -18.88
CA GLU A 227 -8.80 5.78 -17.73
C GLU A 227 -7.77 5.55 -16.61
N ILE A 228 -7.21 6.64 -16.08
CA ILE A 228 -6.25 6.61 -14.98
C ILE A 228 -6.86 7.32 -13.78
N ALA A 229 -7.09 6.59 -12.69
CA ALA A 229 -7.56 7.12 -11.42
C ALA A 229 -6.39 7.34 -10.47
N GLY A 230 -6.33 8.50 -9.84
CA GLY A 230 -5.32 8.87 -8.87
C GLY A 230 -4.95 10.33 -8.94
N GLU A 231 -4.23 10.80 -7.93
CA GLU A 231 -3.75 12.18 -7.87
C GLU A 231 -2.29 12.20 -7.41
N ASP A 232 -1.60 13.31 -7.69
CA ASP A 232 -0.25 13.56 -7.18
C ASP A 232 -0.30 14.15 -5.76
N ASP A 233 0.85 14.14 -5.09
CA ASP A 233 0.98 14.63 -3.71
C ASP A 233 0.77 16.16 -3.60
N ASP A 234 0.81 16.88 -4.74
CA ASP A 234 0.59 18.32 -4.86
C ASP A 234 -0.86 18.66 -5.27
N GLY A 235 -1.80 17.70 -5.18
CA GLY A 235 -3.22 17.90 -5.46
C GLY A 235 -3.53 18.28 -6.91
N GLY A 236 -2.77 17.71 -7.87
CA GLY A 236 -2.91 17.94 -9.31
C GLY A 236 -2.01 19.07 -9.85
N HIS A 237 -1.18 19.66 -9.02
CA HIS A 237 -0.27 20.75 -9.42
C HIS A 237 1.16 20.27 -9.73
N GLY A 238 1.48 19.02 -9.41
CA GLY A 238 2.78 18.36 -9.62
C GLY A 238 2.82 17.46 -10.86
N TYR A 239 2.98 16.16 -10.63
CA TYR A 239 3.19 15.18 -11.70
C TYR A 239 2.03 15.03 -12.68
N ARG A 240 0.81 15.36 -12.26
CA ARG A 240 -0.36 15.40 -13.14
C ARG A 240 -0.16 16.33 -14.34
N LYS A 241 0.46 17.49 -14.15
CA LYS A 241 0.76 18.43 -15.26
C LYS A 241 1.73 17.82 -16.28
N ILE A 242 2.71 17.03 -15.77
CA ILE A 242 3.66 16.31 -16.65
C ILE A 242 2.90 15.28 -17.49
N LEU A 243 1.97 14.54 -16.89
CA LEU A 243 1.15 13.59 -17.63
C LEU A 243 0.20 14.27 -18.61
N GLN A 244 -0.37 15.43 -18.28
CA GLN A 244 -1.20 16.22 -19.20
C GLN A 244 -0.38 16.70 -20.42
N ALA A 245 0.84 17.19 -20.20
CA ALA A 245 1.73 17.57 -21.30
C ALA A 245 2.08 16.36 -22.19
N LYS A 246 2.37 15.20 -21.56
CA LYS A 246 2.66 13.96 -22.30
C LYS A 246 1.47 13.47 -23.11
N LEU A 247 0.25 13.61 -22.58
CA LEU A 247 -0.98 13.27 -23.29
C LEU A 247 -1.15 14.10 -24.57
N LEU A 248 -0.89 15.41 -24.51
CA LEU A 248 -0.93 16.31 -25.67
C LEU A 248 0.20 16.00 -26.68
N GLU A 249 1.42 15.79 -26.20
CA GLU A 249 2.57 15.40 -27.02
C GLU A 249 2.27 14.15 -27.87
N LEU A 250 1.63 13.16 -27.26
CA LEU A 250 1.27 11.89 -27.90
C LEU A 250 -0.06 11.94 -28.67
N LYS A 251 -0.77 13.06 -28.70
CA LYS A 251 -2.09 13.24 -29.35
C LYS A 251 -3.10 12.19 -28.88
N LEU A 252 -3.26 12.05 -27.55
CA LEU A 252 -4.10 11.03 -26.93
C LEU A 252 -5.34 11.60 -26.22
N GLU A 253 -5.76 12.83 -26.51
CA GLU A 253 -6.87 13.53 -25.86
C GLU A 253 -8.19 12.78 -25.96
N ASN A 254 -8.38 12.02 -27.05
CA ASN A 254 -9.56 11.19 -27.27
C ASN A 254 -9.42 9.75 -26.76
N HIS A 255 -8.25 9.36 -26.25
CA HIS A 255 -7.92 7.99 -25.86
C HIS A 255 -7.58 7.84 -24.38
N VAL A 256 -7.11 8.90 -23.70
CA VAL A 256 -6.65 8.84 -22.31
C VAL A 256 -7.36 9.90 -21.48
N ARG A 257 -7.89 9.48 -20.33
CA ARG A 257 -8.51 10.37 -19.34
C ARG A 257 -7.84 10.24 -17.98
N LEU A 258 -7.40 11.36 -17.40
CA LEU A 258 -6.93 11.48 -16.03
C LEU A 258 -8.12 11.85 -15.15
N LEU A 259 -8.64 10.89 -14.38
CA LEU A 259 -9.86 11.06 -13.58
C LEU A 259 -9.66 11.88 -12.30
N GLY A 260 -8.38 12.03 -11.87
CA GLY A 260 -8.10 12.53 -10.53
C GLY A 260 -8.33 11.47 -9.47
N ALA A 261 -8.29 11.90 -8.21
CA ALA A 261 -8.66 11.03 -7.11
C ALA A 261 -10.18 10.80 -7.11
N ILE A 262 -10.59 9.55 -7.08
CA ILE A 262 -11.99 9.10 -6.99
C ILE A 262 -12.15 8.17 -5.81
N ASP A 263 -13.36 8.02 -5.28
CA ASP A 263 -13.63 7.13 -4.15
C ASP A 263 -13.57 5.65 -4.52
N ALA A 264 -13.53 4.77 -3.52
CA ALA A 264 -13.38 3.33 -3.72
C ALA A 264 -14.54 2.71 -4.51
N LYS A 265 -15.76 3.22 -4.34
CA LYS A 265 -16.92 2.74 -5.09
C LYS A 265 -16.77 3.06 -6.57
N ALA A 266 -16.38 4.28 -6.90
CA ALA A 266 -16.08 4.69 -8.27
C ALA A 266 -14.91 3.90 -8.86
N VAL A 267 -13.83 3.63 -8.09
CA VAL A 267 -12.73 2.75 -8.53
C VAL A 267 -13.25 1.36 -8.87
N LYS A 268 -14.05 0.74 -8.00
CA LYS A 268 -14.68 -0.56 -8.26
C LYS A 268 -15.53 -0.55 -9.52
N GLU A 269 -16.37 0.48 -9.71
CA GLU A 269 -17.20 0.61 -10.91
C GLU A 269 -16.34 0.68 -12.19
N LYS A 270 -15.24 1.43 -12.17
CA LYS A 270 -14.29 1.51 -13.28
C LYS A 270 -13.59 0.18 -13.55
N ILE A 271 -13.17 -0.53 -12.52
CA ILE A 271 -12.60 -1.89 -12.66
C ILE A 271 -13.62 -2.83 -13.31
N LEU A 272 -14.87 -2.83 -12.86
CA LEU A 272 -15.91 -3.70 -13.39
C LEU A 272 -16.25 -3.42 -14.87
N GLN A 273 -16.09 -2.17 -15.33
CA GLN A 273 -16.30 -1.75 -16.72
C GLN A 273 -15.10 -2.01 -17.63
N ALA A 274 -13.91 -2.17 -17.05
CA ALA A 274 -12.69 -2.38 -17.79
C ALA A 274 -12.61 -3.78 -18.41
N HIS A 275 -12.02 -3.87 -19.57
CA HIS A 275 -11.63 -5.14 -20.19
C HIS A 275 -10.30 -5.64 -19.65
N LEU A 276 -9.36 -4.73 -19.34
CA LEU A 276 -8.07 -5.04 -18.71
C LEU A 276 -7.75 -4.00 -17.64
N PHE A 277 -7.20 -4.47 -16.54
CA PHE A 277 -6.50 -3.61 -15.58
C PHE A 277 -5.00 -3.65 -15.89
N VAL A 278 -4.38 -2.48 -16.03
CA VAL A 278 -2.96 -2.38 -16.39
C VAL A 278 -2.28 -1.35 -15.52
N LEU A 279 -1.18 -1.72 -14.90
CA LEU A 279 -0.34 -0.79 -14.15
C LEU A 279 1.14 -1.04 -14.51
N ALA A 280 1.80 -0.01 -15.06
CA ALA A 280 3.17 -0.09 -15.57
C ALA A 280 4.22 0.35 -14.53
N SER A 281 4.00 0.05 -13.24
CA SER A 281 4.88 0.48 -12.15
C SER A 281 6.32 0.01 -12.33
N TRP A 282 7.28 0.91 -12.11
CA TRP A 282 8.71 0.58 -12.15
C TRP A 282 9.16 -0.18 -10.90
N SER A 283 8.45 0.04 -9.79
CA SER A 283 8.62 -0.68 -8.55
C SER A 283 7.32 -0.62 -7.76
N GLU A 284 6.86 -1.77 -7.30
CA GLU A 284 5.63 -1.90 -6.52
C GLU A 284 5.89 -2.87 -5.36
N PRO A 285 5.71 -2.46 -4.10
CA PRO A 285 5.95 -3.36 -2.95
C PRO A 285 5.12 -4.64 -3.00
N LEU A 286 3.85 -4.55 -3.41
CA LEU A 286 2.96 -5.70 -3.62
C LEU A 286 1.83 -5.37 -4.61
N GLY A 287 1.15 -4.20 -4.45
CA GLY A 287 0.16 -3.71 -5.40
C GLY A 287 -1.29 -4.02 -5.04
N VAL A 288 -1.86 -3.25 -4.12
CA VAL A 288 -3.28 -3.39 -3.73
C VAL A 288 -4.21 -3.19 -4.91
N ALA A 289 -3.93 -2.26 -5.82
CA ALA A 289 -4.75 -2.03 -7.01
C ALA A 289 -4.84 -3.24 -7.93
N TYR A 290 -3.78 -4.05 -8.03
CA TYR A 290 -3.84 -5.34 -8.72
C TYR A 290 -4.79 -6.31 -8.02
N MET A 291 -4.73 -6.39 -6.68
CA MET A 291 -5.61 -7.27 -5.90
C MET A 291 -7.08 -6.87 -6.08
N GLU A 292 -7.39 -5.57 -6.11
CA GLU A 292 -8.74 -5.05 -6.32
C GLU A 292 -9.28 -5.46 -7.70
N ALA A 293 -8.47 -5.30 -8.75
CA ALA A 293 -8.84 -5.70 -10.10
C ALA A 293 -9.00 -7.23 -10.24
N MET A 294 -8.07 -8.00 -9.69
CA MET A 294 -8.12 -9.45 -9.67
C MET A 294 -9.33 -9.96 -8.85
N ALA A 295 -9.63 -9.34 -7.71
CA ALA A 295 -10.82 -9.67 -6.90
C ALA A 295 -12.13 -9.45 -7.69
N CYS A 296 -12.18 -8.42 -8.54
CA CYS A 296 -13.29 -8.18 -9.46
C CYS A 296 -13.28 -9.14 -10.69
N GLY A 297 -12.32 -10.05 -10.79
CA GLY A 297 -12.22 -11.00 -11.91
C GLY A 297 -11.84 -10.35 -13.24
N VAL A 298 -11.12 -9.22 -13.22
CA VAL A 298 -10.62 -8.53 -14.41
C VAL A 298 -9.22 -9.02 -14.74
N PRO A 299 -8.92 -9.42 -15.98
CA PRO A 299 -7.56 -9.77 -16.38
C PRO A 299 -6.60 -8.63 -16.10
N THR A 300 -5.49 -8.94 -15.47
CA THR A 300 -4.55 -7.95 -14.92
C THR A 300 -3.18 -8.12 -15.54
N ILE A 301 -2.60 -6.99 -15.99
CA ILE A 301 -1.22 -6.93 -16.47
C ILE A 301 -0.43 -6.03 -15.53
N GLY A 302 0.67 -6.54 -15.02
CA GLY A 302 1.60 -5.82 -14.16
C GLY A 302 3.03 -5.92 -14.67
N THR A 303 3.95 -5.35 -13.90
CA THR A 303 5.37 -5.42 -14.18
C THR A 303 6.06 -6.43 -13.26
N ASP A 304 7.08 -7.10 -13.78
CA ASP A 304 7.96 -7.98 -13.01
C ASP A 304 8.92 -7.14 -12.14
N ALA A 305 8.34 -6.43 -11.18
CA ALA A 305 9.07 -5.49 -10.35
C ALA A 305 8.55 -5.47 -8.89
N GLY A 306 9.48 -5.30 -7.94
CA GLY A 306 9.12 -5.27 -6.52
C GLY A 306 8.61 -6.61 -6.01
N GLY A 307 7.44 -6.63 -5.37
CA GLY A 307 6.74 -7.80 -4.85
C GLY A 307 5.59 -8.28 -5.76
N VAL A 308 5.39 -7.68 -6.93
CA VAL A 308 4.29 -8.07 -7.85
C VAL A 308 4.35 -9.55 -8.25
N PRO A 309 5.54 -10.16 -8.48
CA PRO A 309 5.65 -11.59 -8.76
C PRO A 309 5.18 -12.52 -7.63
N GLU A 310 5.08 -12.02 -6.41
CA GLU A 310 4.51 -12.79 -5.30
C GLU A 310 2.97 -12.85 -5.34
N LEU A 311 2.34 -11.88 -6.02
CA LEU A 311 0.91 -11.83 -6.26
C LEU A 311 0.53 -12.47 -7.59
N ILE A 312 1.21 -12.08 -8.67
CA ILE A 312 0.90 -12.47 -10.05
C ILE A 312 1.91 -13.53 -10.52
N GLU A 313 1.42 -14.70 -10.85
CA GLU A 313 2.15 -15.75 -11.58
C GLU A 313 1.89 -15.56 -13.08
N ASN A 314 2.98 -15.24 -13.81
CA ASN A 314 2.90 -14.87 -15.22
C ASN A 314 2.24 -15.93 -16.09
N GLY A 315 1.22 -15.53 -16.86
CA GLY A 315 0.46 -16.41 -17.77
C GLY A 315 -0.55 -17.34 -17.07
N VAL A 316 -0.56 -17.42 -15.73
CA VAL A 316 -1.46 -18.26 -14.94
C VAL A 316 -2.65 -17.45 -14.40
N ASN A 317 -2.40 -16.42 -13.60
CA ASN A 317 -3.43 -15.61 -12.94
C ASN A 317 -3.35 -14.11 -13.28
N GLY A 318 -2.48 -13.74 -14.20
CA GLY A 318 -2.24 -12.42 -14.75
C GLY A 318 -1.05 -12.47 -15.71
N VAL A 319 -0.62 -11.34 -16.20
CA VAL A 319 0.55 -11.22 -17.07
C VAL A 319 1.56 -10.27 -16.46
N LEU A 320 2.83 -10.65 -16.47
CA LEU A 320 3.96 -9.83 -16.05
C LEU A 320 4.83 -9.46 -17.24
N VAL A 321 5.23 -8.19 -17.31
CA VAL A 321 6.15 -7.67 -18.32
C VAL A 321 7.31 -6.94 -17.63
N PRO A 322 8.47 -6.80 -18.29
CA PRO A 322 9.54 -5.95 -17.77
C PRO A 322 9.06 -4.50 -17.55
N PRO A 323 9.43 -3.84 -16.43
CA PRO A 323 9.14 -2.43 -16.23
C PRO A 323 9.82 -1.57 -17.30
N GLN A 324 9.30 -0.36 -17.54
CA GLN A 324 9.86 0.60 -18.50
C GLN A 324 9.97 0.05 -19.94
N ASN A 325 9.08 -0.86 -20.32
CA ASN A 325 9.07 -1.43 -21.66
C ASN A 325 7.66 -1.32 -22.29
N PRO A 326 7.29 -0.15 -22.82
CA PRO A 326 5.98 0.07 -23.45
C PRO A 326 5.69 -0.87 -24.63
N LEU A 327 6.71 -1.30 -25.37
CA LEU A 327 6.53 -2.19 -26.51
C LEU A 327 6.04 -3.57 -26.06
N ILE A 328 6.75 -4.21 -25.13
CA ILE A 328 6.35 -5.51 -24.59
C ILE A 328 4.98 -5.42 -23.91
N LEU A 329 4.70 -4.34 -23.19
CA LEU A 329 3.41 -4.14 -22.55
C LEU A 329 2.27 -4.00 -23.59
N SER A 330 2.50 -3.28 -24.70
CA SER A 330 1.53 -3.17 -25.79
C SER A 330 1.27 -4.53 -26.48
N ASP A 331 2.30 -5.35 -26.64
CA ASP A 331 2.19 -6.70 -27.21
C ASP A 331 1.39 -7.63 -26.28
N ALA A 332 1.64 -7.57 -24.98
CA ALA A 332 0.88 -8.33 -23.98
C ALA A 332 -0.62 -7.95 -23.98
N ILE A 333 -0.94 -6.66 -24.05
CA ILE A 333 -2.33 -6.19 -24.17
C ILE A 333 -2.97 -6.71 -25.46
N SER A 334 -2.28 -6.56 -26.63
CA SER A 334 -2.78 -7.04 -27.91
C SER A 334 -3.04 -8.56 -27.89
N SER A 335 -2.13 -9.33 -27.29
CA SER A 335 -2.28 -10.79 -27.16
C SER A 335 -3.53 -11.19 -26.40
N ILE A 336 -3.84 -10.53 -25.26
CA ILE A 336 -5.04 -10.84 -24.46
C ILE A 336 -6.31 -10.43 -25.20
N ILE A 337 -6.30 -9.28 -25.88
CA ILE A 337 -7.46 -8.79 -26.67
C ILE A 337 -7.80 -9.76 -27.81
N ASN A 338 -6.79 -10.29 -28.47
CA ASN A 338 -6.95 -11.23 -29.57
C ASN A 338 -7.28 -12.67 -29.10
N ASN A 339 -7.27 -12.92 -27.78
CA ASN A 339 -7.59 -14.23 -27.20
C ASN A 339 -8.61 -14.09 -26.05
N PRO A 340 -9.92 -13.99 -26.37
CA PRO A 340 -10.98 -13.83 -25.38
C PRO A 340 -11.01 -14.94 -24.30
N ASP A 341 -10.72 -16.18 -24.69
CA ASP A 341 -10.69 -17.31 -23.75
C ASP A 341 -9.56 -17.18 -22.74
N GLN A 342 -8.39 -16.71 -23.19
CA GLN A 342 -7.28 -16.38 -22.28
C GLN A 342 -7.68 -15.27 -21.31
N ALA A 343 -8.33 -14.21 -21.76
CA ALA A 343 -8.80 -13.13 -20.93
C ALA A 343 -9.72 -13.64 -19.82
N VAL A 344 -10.72 -14.47 -20.19
CA VAL A 344 -11.65 -15.09 -19.23
C VAL A 344 -10.91 -15.98 -18.22
N ARG A 345 -9.99 -16.80 -18.70
CA ARG A 345 -9.18 -17.70 -17.84
C ARG A 345 -8.35 -16.91 -16.84
N LEU A 346 -7.61 -15.88 -17.30
CA LEU A 346 -6.78 -15.03 -16.44
C LEU A 346 -7.61 -14.31 -15.37
N GLY A 347 -8.77 -13.76 -15.74
CA GLY A 347 -9.67 -13.10 -14.80
C GLY A 347 -10.18 -14.04 -13.71
N LYS A 348 -10.60 -15.26 -14.07
CA LYS A 348 -11.04 -16.29 -13.10
C LYS A 348 -9.88 -16.73 -12.18
N ALA A 349 -8.72 -17.01 -12.74
CA ALA A 349 -7.56 -17.45 -11.96
C ALA A 349 -7.04 -16.34 -11.05
N GLY A 350 -7.05 -15.08 -11.52
CA GLY A 350 -6.70 -13.91 -10.72
C GLY A 350 -7.61 -13.76 -9.50
N ARG A 351 -8.93 -13.88 -9.68
CA ARG A 351 -9.86 -13.85 -8.55
C ARG A 351 -9.61 -14.98 -7.56
N ALA A 352 -9.43 -16.22 -8.05
CA ALA A 352 -9.15 -17.37 -7.19
C ALA A 352 -7.88 -17.13 -6.35
N ARG A 353 -6.81 -16.61 -6.94
CA ARG A 353 -5.56 -16.26 -6.25
C ARG A 353 -5.77 -15.29 -5.11
N VAL A 354 -6.56 -14.21 -5.33
CA VAL A 354 -6.82 -13.19 -4.30
C VAL A 354 -7.73 -13.74 -3.21
N VAL A 355 -8.76 -14.50 -3.56
CA VAL A 355 -9.66 -15.14 -2.59
C VAL A 355 -8.89 -16.13 -1.70
N GLU A 356 -7.93 -16.86 -2.23
CA GLU A 356 -7.13 -17.83 -1.48
C GLU A 356 -6.11 -17.15 -0.54
N GLY A 357 -5.31 -16.21 -1.05
CA GLY A 357 -4.12 -15.72 -0.36
C GLY A 357 -4.12 -14.27 0.08
N PHE A 358 -5.08 -13.44 -0.37
CA PHE A 358 -5.04 -11.99 -0.21
C PHE A 358 -6.35 -11.37 0.28
N ARG A 359 -7.10 -12.10 1.12
CA ARG A 359 -8.28 -11.56 1.81
C ARG A 359 -7.84 -10.71 3.01
N SER A 360 -8.53 -9.60 3.23
CA SER A 360 -8.29 -8.71 4.39
C SER A 360 -8.39 -9.43 5.74
N THR A 361 -9.24 -10.45 5.82
CA THR A 361 -9.42 -11.29 7.04
C THR A 361 -8.16 -12.03 7.46
N LEU A 362 -7.32 -12.51 6.51
CA LEU A 362 -6.10 -13.26 6.82
C LEU A 362 -5.11 -12.43 7.65
N GLY A 363 -4.93 -11.15 7.30
CA GLY A 363 -4.09 -10.24 8.05
C GLY A 363 -4.60 -10.03 9.48
N ALA A 364 -5.91 -9.85 9.64
CA ALA A 364 -6.52 -9.66 10.96
C ALA A 364 -6.40 -10.93 11.84
N GLU A 365 -6.58 -12.13 11.26
CA GLU A 365 -6.41 -13.40 11.97
C GLU A 365 -4.97 -13.58 12.47
N VAL A 366 -3.98 -13.27 11.62
CA VAL A 366 -2.56 -13.32 12.00
C VAL A 366 -2.28 -12.33 13.13
N LEU A 367 -2.71 -11.09 13.01
CA LEU A 367 -2.51 -10.07 14.04
C LEU A 367 -3.16 -10.50 15.37
N LYS A 368 -4.43 -10.92 15.35
CA LYS A 368 -5.12 -11.40 16.56
C LYS A 368 -4.36 -12.53 17.22
N ARG A 369 -3.97 -13.55 16.46
CA ARG A 369 -3.22 -14.71 16.96
C ARG A 369 -1.88 -14.30 17.60
N GLU A 370 -1.10 -13.44 16.96
CA GLU A 370 0.22 -13.05 17.45
C GLU A 370 0.16 -12.04 18.63
N ILE A 371 -0.86 -11.18 18.66
CA ILE A 371 -1.08 -10.25 19.78
C ILE A 371 -1.46 -11.02 21.06
N LEU A 372 -2.35 -12.03 20.92
CA LEU A 372 -2.87 -12.80 22.06
C LEU A 372 -1.93 -13.91 22.54
N LYS A 373 -0.89 -14.26 21.77
CA LYS A 373 0.15 -15.17 22.29
C LYS A 373 0.83 -14.56 23.51
N PRO A 374 1.12 -15.36 24.55
CA PRO A 374 1.83 -14.91 25.73
C PRO A 374 3.27 -14.43 25.42
#